data_d4a8d83cd1e6d4a646a5383da8ac0201
#
_entry.id   d4a8d83cd1e6d4a646a5383da8ac0201
#
_cell.length_a   1.000
_cell.length_b   1.000
_cell.length_c   1.000
_cell.angle_alpha   90.00
_cell.angle_beta   90.00
_cell.angle_gamma   90.00
#
_symmetry.space_group_name_H-M   'P 1'
#
loop_
_entity.id
_entity.type
_entity.pdbx_description
1 polymer ?
#
loop_
_entity_poly.entity_id
_entity_poly.type
_entity_poly.pdbx_seq_one_letter_code
_entity_poly.pdbx_strand_id
1 'polypeptide(L)'
;VGLRVDILDFINSVSSNSSEQSNTVTSESPIKALITELELEQKEKSDLNVEKIPVKPKIEQPDETNSAIVRLVNKILFEAYQQNASDIHIEPGANEEPISIRYRKDGVCKIVQTIPSLYKHAILSRLKIMSKLNIAEKRLPQDGKIIMEFRKKKIGFRVAICPTVGGNEDAVIRILTDGKPLPLTKMRLSKRDLKLVKESTQKPYGLILAVGPTGSGKSTTLHSFLGH
;
A
#
# COMPACT_ATOMS: atom_id res chain seq x y z
N VAL A 1 10.46 17.52 2.00
CA VAL A 1 9.20 17.96 1.38
C VAL A 1 8.53 16.72 0.88
N GLY A 2 7.51 16.20 1.61
CA GLY A 2 6.78 14.98 1.21
C GLY A 2 5.78 15.32 0.12
N LEU A 3 5.64 14.48 -0.89
CA LEU A 3 4.53 14.54 -1.84
C LEU A 3 3.21 14.41 -1.05
N ARG A 4 2.43 15.48 -1.00
CA ARG A 4 1.05 15.46 -0.52
C ARG A 4 0.18 15.02 -1.69
N VAL A 5 -0.35 13.82 -1.62
CA VAL A 5 -1.41 13.38 -2.53
C VAL A 5 -2.73 13.56 -1.79
N ASP A 6 -3.57 14.47 -2.26
CA ASP A 6 -4.91 14.68 -1.69
C ASP A 6 -5.85 13.62 -2.26
N ILE A 7 -6.15 12.60 -1.44
CA ILE A 7 -6.95 11.45 -1.83
C ILE A 7 -8.44 11.82 -1.98
N LEU A 8 -8.88 12.96 -1.44
CA LEU A 8 -10.26 13.43 -1.62
C LEU A 8 -10.54 13.87 -3.06
N ASP A 9 -9.57 14.52 -3.71
CA ASP A 9 -9.69 14.87 -5.13
C ASP A 9 -9.71 13.62 -6.00
N PHE A 10 -8.95 12.60 -5.60
CA PHE A 10 -8.95 11.29 -6.26
C PHE A 10 -10.29 10.57 -6.13
N ILE A 11 -10.90 10.54 -4.93
CA ILE A 11 -12.21 9.90 -4.72
C ILE A 11 -13.32 10.63 -5.47
N ASN A 12 -13.29 11.95 -5.50
CA ASN A 12 -14.27 12.76 -6.23
C ASN A 12 -14.15 12.57 -7.74
N SER A 13 -12.93 12.42 -8.27
CA SER A 13 -12.73 12.14 -9.70
C SER A 13 -13.21 10.74 -10.13
N VAL A 14 -13.15 9.76 -9.21
CA VAL A 14 -13.66 8.39 -9.46
C VAL A 14 -15.18 8.32 -9.27
N SER A 15 -15.75 9.14 -8.36
CA SER A 15 -17.21 9.17 -8.10
C SER A 15 -18.01 9.96 -9.14
N SER A 16 -17.39 10.96 -9.79
CA SER A 16 -18.08 11.77 -10.82
C SER A 16 -18.22 11.04 -12.17
N ASN A 17 -17.44 9.99 -12.42
CA ASN A 17 -17.57 9.16 -13.63
C ASN A 17 -18.59 8.01 -13.51
N SER A 18 -19.28 7.86 -12.37
CA SER A 18 -20.21 6.75 -12.13
C SER A 18 -21.70 7.13 -12.18
N SER A 19 -22.07 8.33 -12.68
CA SER A 19 -23.46 8.80 -12.67
C SER A 19 -24.19 8.76 -14.02
N GLU A 20 -23.68 8.04 -15.03
CA GLU A 20 -24.52 7.73 -16.22
C GLU A 20 -24.19 6.32 -16.73
N GLN A 21 -24.94 5.34 -16.32
CA GLN A 21 -25.56 4.24 -17.04
C GLN A 21 -25.97 3.11 -16.09
N SER A 22 -27.26 3.10 -15.76
CA SER A 22 -27.93 1.95 -15.16
C SER A 22 -28.03 0.83 -16.19
N ASN A 23 -27.33 -0.32 -15.95
CA ASN A 23 -27.88 -1.65 -16.13
C ASN A 23 -26.86 -2.74 -15.76
N THR A 24 -27.34 -3.71 -14.94
CA THR A 24 -26.74 -5.00 -14.57
C THR A 24 -25.40 -5.00 -13.85
N VAL A 25 -25.52 -5.09 -12.53
CA VAL A 25 -24.43 -5.15 -11.54
C VAL A 25 -23.85 -6.55 -11.47
N THR A 26 -22.65 -6.73 -12.03
CA THR A 26 -21.64 -7.61 -11.45
C THR A 26 -20.63 -6.70 -10.78
N SER A 27 -20.45 -6.83 -9.45
CA SER A 27 -19.57 -5.99 -8.65
C SER A 27 -18.09 -6.23 -9.01
N GLU A 28 -17.63 -5.58 -10.07
CA GLU A 28 -16.21 -5.54 -10.41
C GLU A 28 -15.46 -4.68 -9.41
N SER A 29 -14.32 -5.17 -8.92
CA SER A 29 -13.52 -4.38 -7.98
C SER A 29 -13.03 -3.10 -8.69
N PRO A 30 -12.98 -1.95 -7.98
CA PRO A 30 -12.52 -0.68 -8.56
C PRO A 30 -11.10 -0.72 -9.17
N ILE A 31 -10.28 -1.66 -8.74
CA ILE A 31 -8.95 -1.91 -9.33
C ILE A 31 -9.09 -2.50 -10.75
N LYS A 32 -10.05 -3.39 -11.01
CA LYS A 32 -10.28 -3.94 -12.34
C LYS A 32 -10.63 -2.87 -13.36
N ALA A 33 -11.46 -1.89 -12.99
CA ALA A 33 -11.80 -0.77 -13.85
C ALA A 33 -10.56 0.04 -14.27
N LEU A 34 -9.63 0.30 -13.34
CA LEU A 34 -8.36 0.99 -13.63
C LEU A 34 -7.43 0.15 -14.51
N ILE A 35 -7.42 -1.17 -14.37
CA ILE A 35 -6.64 -2.05 -15.25
C ILE A 35 -7.21 -2.02 -16.68
N THR A 36 -8.52 -2.06 -16.84
CA THR A 36 -9.18 -1.94 -18.15
C THR A 36 -8.89 -0.58 -18.79
N GLU A 37 -8.88 0.50 -18.03
CA GLU A 37 -8.48 1.83 -18.49
C GLU A 37 -7.03 1.86 -19.01
N LEU A 38 -6.09 1.25 -18.27
CA LEU A 38 -4.71 1.09 -18.69
C LEU A 38 -4.57 0.29 -20.00
N GLU A 39 -5.35 -0.76 -20.16
CA GLU A 39 -5.33 -1.58 -21.38
C GLU A 39 -5.90 -0.82 -22.58
N LEU A 40 -6.90 0.05 -22.38
CA LEU A 40 -7.46 0.92 -23.41
C LEU A 40 -6.46 2.00 -23.82
N GLU A 41 -5.82 2.69 -22.87
CA GLU A 41 -4.78 3.68 -23.17
C GLU A 41 -3.61 3.10 -23.98
N GLN A 42 -3.33 1.82 -23.82
CA GLN A 42 -2.28 1.16 -24.60
C GLN A 42 -2.72 0.78 -26.02
N LYS A 43 -3.95 0.33 -26.19
CA LYS A 43 -4.50 0.06 -27.53
C LYS A 43 -4.50 1.32 -28.39
N GLU A 44 -4.92 2.45 -27.84
CA GLU A 44 -4.89 3.73 -28.54
C GLU A 44 -3.47 4.15 -28.95
N LYS A 45 -2.46 3.87 -28.12
CA LYS A 45 -1.04 4.15 -28.44
C LYS A 45 -0.45 3.19 -29.47
N SER A 46 -0.94 1.95 -29.56
CA SER A 46 -0.49 0.99 -30.56
C SER A 46 -1.07 1.27 -31.96
N ASP A 47 -2.29 1.79 -32.02
CA ASP A 47 -2.96 2.11 -33.30
C ASP A 47 -2.45 3.43 -33.93
N LEU A 48 -1.74 4.27 -33.16
CA LEU A 48 -1.13 5.51 -33.64
C LEU A 48 0.28 5.35 -34.21
N ASN A 49 0.83 4.13 -34.31
CA ASN A 49 2.22 3.88 -34.71
C ASN A 49 2.38 3.51 -36.20
N VAL A 50 1.77 4.27 -37.09
CA VAL A 50 2.11 4.27 -38.51
C VAL A 50 2.27 5.72 -38.96
N GLU A 51 3.47 6.27 -38.70
CA GLU A 51 4.19 7.16 -39.59
C GLU A 51 5.44 7.71 -38.86
N LYS A 52 6.62 7.41 -39.42
CA LYS A 52 7.90 7.91 -38.96
C LYS A 52 8.03 9.39 -39.28
N ILE A 53 7.95 10.26 -38.28
CA ILE A 53 8.45 11.63 -38.34
C ILE A 53 9.50 11.78 -37.25
N PRO A 54 10.71 12.28 -37.52
CA PRO A 54 11.72 12.49 -36.48
C PRO A 54 11.37 13.73 -35.66
N VAL A 55 10.69 13.55 -34.58
CA VAL A 55 10.42 14.63 -33.62
C VAL A 55 11.42 14.50 -32.48
N LYS A 56 12.23 15.58 -32.31
CA LYS A 56 13.04 15.78 -31.10
C LYS A 56 12.18 15.55 -29.86
N PRO A 57 12.68 14.82 -28.85
CA PRO A 57 11.90 14.60 -27.65
C PRO A 57 11.73 15.93 -26.90
N LYS A 58 10.59 16.56 -27.06
CA LYS A 58 10.10 17.53 -26.08
C LYS A 58 9.63 16.68 -24.90
N ILE A 59 10.42 16.63 -23.84
CA ILE A 59 10.05 16.04 -22.56
C ILE A 59 8.96 16.95 -21.99
N GLU A 60 7.75 16.77 -22.40
CA GLU A 60 6.59 17.19 -21.63
C GLU A 60 6.54 16.22 -20.45
N GLN A 61 6.85 16.72 -19.26
CA GLN A 61 6.64 15.98 -18.03
C GLN A 61 5.13 15.69 -17.97
N PRO A 62 4.68 14.42 -18.06
CA PRO A 62 3.28 14.11 -17.86
C PRO A 62 2.94 14.57 -16.44
N ASP A 63 1.80 15.22 -16.29
CA ASP A 63 1.25 15.64 -15.01
C ASP A 63 1.19 14.40 -14.10
N GLU A 64 2.19 14.26 -13.19
CA GLU A 64 2.47 13.02 -12.46
C GLU A 64 1.27 12.55 -11.61
N THR A 65 0.33 13.46 -11.36
CA THR A 65 -0.87 13.20 -10.57
C THR A 65 -1.97 12.46 -11.32
N ASN A 66 -1.98 12.50 -12.66
CA ASN A 66 -3.08 11.97 -13.48
C ASN A 66 -2.78 10.67 -14.23
N SER A 67 -1.57 10.13 -14.13
CA SER A 67 -1.26 8.85 -14.76
C SER A 67 -2.09 7.71 -14.15
N ALA A 68 -2.67 6.84 -14.98
CA ALA A 68 -3.44 5.67 -14.53
C ALA A 68 -2.63 4.76 -13.58
N ILE A 69 -1.31 4.66 -13.77
CA ILE A 69 -0.40 3.93 -12.86
C ILE A 69 -0.36 4.58 -11.47
N VAL A 70 -0.34 5.91 -11.38
CA VAL A 70 -0.35 6.62 -10.09
C VAL A 70 -1.65 6.33 -9.35
N ARG A 71 -2.78 6.40 -10.06
CA ARG A 71 -4.10 6.08 -9.49
C ARG A 71 -4.18 4.63 -9.03
N LEU A 72 -3.65 3.69 -9.83
CA LEU A 72 -3.62 2.27 -9.52
C LEU A 72 -2.82 1.98 -8.24
N VAL A 73 -1.58 2.49 -8.12
CA VAL A 73 -0.74 2.28 -6.94
C VAL A 73 -1.39 2.89 -5.70
N ASN A 74 -1.90 4.12 -5.81
CA ASN A 74 -2.60 4.77 -4.70
C ASN A 74 -3.83 3.96 -4.27
N LYS A 75 -4.59 3.40 -5.22
CA LYS A 75 -5.76 2.57 -4.95
C LYS A 75 -5.41 1.28 -4.23
N ILE A 76 -4.35 0.59 -4.66
CA ILE A 76 -3.84 -0.63 -4.00
C ILE A 76 -3.51 -0.35 -2.54
N LEU A 77 -2.74 0.72 -2.25
CA LEU A 77 -2.36 1.10 -0.90
C LEU A 77 -3.58 1.45 -0.04
N PHE A 78 -4.51 2.18 -0.61
CA PHE A 78 -5.71 2.62 0.08
C PHE A 78 -6.67 1.47 0.39
N GLU A 79 -6.93 0.58 -0.56
CA GLU A 79 -7.81 -0.59 -0.35
C GLU A 79 -7.24 -1.54 0.70
N ALA A 80 -5.93 -1.78 0.68
CA ALA A 80 -5.27 -2.57 1.70
C ALA A 80 -5.48 -1.97 3.11
N TYR A 81 -5.33 -0.65 3.24
CA TYR A 81 -5.60 0.06 4.50
C TYR A 81 -7.07 -0.07 4.93
N GLN A 82 -8.03 0.12 4.00
CA GLN A 82 -9.46 -0.03 4.30
C GLN A 82 -9.83 -1.44 4.74
N GLN A 83 -9.18 -2.45 4.15
CA GLN A 83 -9.41 -3.86 4.48
C GLN A 83 -8.68 -4.31 5.76
N ASN A 84 -7.99 -3.38 6.47
CA ASN A 84 -7.17 -3.68 7.65
C ASN A 84 -6.10 -4.73 7.37
N ALA A 85 -5.50 -4.71 6.17
CA ALA A 85 -4.35 -5.54 5.89
C ALA A 85 -3.13 -5.08 6.70
N SER A 86 -2.29 -6.01 7.12
CA SER A 86 -1.00 -5.71 7.77
C SER A 86 0.10 -5.46 6.76
N ASP A 87 0.11 -6.25 5.69
CA ASP A 87 1.15 -6.19 4.67
C ASP A 87 0.52 -6.32 3.26
N ILE A 88 1.17 -5.69 2.29
CA ILE A 88 0.87 -5.77 0.86
C ILE A 88 2.09 -6.37 0.19
N HIS A 89 1.90 -7.38 -0.63
CA HIS A 89 2.94 -7.98 -1.44
C HIS A 89 2.61 -7.69 -2.91
N ILE A 90 3.57 -7.13 -3.63
CA ILE A 90 3.51 -6.89 -5.07
C ILE A 90 4.63 -7.70 -5.69
N GLU A 91 4.29 -8.79 -6.32
CA GLU A 91 5.21 -9.83 -6.79
C GLU A 91 5.06 -9.99 -8.31
N PRO A 92 5.98 -9.39 -9.09
CA PRO A 92 6.04 -9.66 -10.51
C PRO A 92 6.38 -11.12 -10.77
N GLY A 93 5.60 -11.77 -11.61
CA GLY A 93 5.90 -13.14 -12.03
C GLY A 93 7.17 -13.22 -12.89
N ALA A 94 7.66 -14.45 -13.09
CA ALA A 94 8.77 -14.72 -13.98
C ALA A 94 8.36 -14.43 -15.44
N ASN A 95 9.30 -13.96 -16.27
CA ASN A 95 9.07 -13.66 -17.69
C ASN A 95 7.86 -12.74 -17.91
N GLU A 96 6.84 -13.24 -18.61
CA GLU A 96 5.60 -12.52 -18.95
C GLU A 96 4.43 -12.85 -18.02
N GLU A 97 4.67 -13.57 -16.94
CA GLU A 97 3.63 -13.85 -15.97
C GLU A 97 3.11 -12.56 -15.32
N PRO A 98 1.81 -12.52 -15.01
CA PRO A 98 1.19 -11.35 -14.40
C PRO A 98 1.77 -11.05 -13.01
N ILE A 99 1.68 -9.79 -12.61
CA ILE A 99 2.03 -9.33 -11.27
C ILE A 99 0.95 -9.80 -10.29
N SER A 100 1.34 -10.48 -9.23
CA SER A 100 0.45 -10.88 -8.15
C SER A 100 0.42 -9.82 -7.06
N ILE A 101 -0.77 -9.32 -6.73
CA ILE A 101 -1.01 -8.44 -5.58
C ILE A 101 -1.67 -9.26 -4.48
N ARG A 102 -0.96 -9.39 -3.35
CA ARG A 102 -1.49 -10.13 -2.19
C ARG A 102 -1.58 -9.21 -0.97
N TYR A 103 -2.66 -9.35 -0.23
CA TYR A 103 -2.82 -8.71 1.07
C TYR A 103 -2.69 -9.74 2.18
N ARG A 104 -1.95 -9.39 3.24
CA ARG A 104 -1.94 -10.17 4.47
C ARG A 104 -2.99 -9.60 5.42
N LYS A 105 -3.96 -10.43 5.78
CA LYS A 105 -4.99 -10.10 6.77
C LYS A 105 -5.07 -11.22 7.79
N ASP A 106 -5.06 -10.87 9.07
CA ASP A 106 -5.12 -11.84 10.18
C ASP A 106 -4.08 -12.97 10.05
N GLY A 107 -2.86 -12.63 9.58
CA GLY A 107 -1.75 -13.56 9.37
C GLY A 107 -1.79 -14.32 8.05
N VAL A 108 -2.89 -14.33 7.31
CA VAL A 108 -3.06 -15.07 6.04
C VAL A 108 -2.88 -14.16 4.84
N CYS A 109 -2.01 -14.56 3.89
CA CYS A 109 -1.86 -13.88 2.61
C CYS A 109 -2.87 -14.43 1.58
N LYS A 110 -3.59 -13.53 0.92
CA LYS A 110 -4.52 -13.88 -0.17
C LYS A 110 -4.24 -13.01 -1.38
N ILE A 111 -4.29 -13.59 -2.57
CA ILE A 111 -4.26 -12.84 -3.84
C ILE A 111 -5.57 -12.07 -3.92
N VAL A 112 -5.46 -10.75 -4.10
CA VAL A 112 -6.62 -9.86 -4.26
C VAL A 112 -6.77 -9.39 -5.69
N GLN A 113 -5.64 -9.29 -6.43
CA GLN A 113 -5.63 -8.82 -7.80
C GLN A 113 -4.42 -9.38 -8.56
N THR A 114 -4.56 -9.52 -9.88
CA THR A 114 -3.46 -9.74 -10.82
C THR A 114 -3.42 -8.60 -11.83
N ILE A 115 -2.23 -8.18 -12.22
CA ILE A 115 -2.01 -7.07 -13.15
C ILE A 115 -1.09 -7.57 -14.27
N PRO A 116 -1.33 -7.19 -15.55
CA PRO A 116 -0.46 -7.60 -16.65
C PRO A 116 1.02 -7.27 -16.40
N SER A 117 1.92 -8.18 -16.79
CA SER A 117 3.38 -8.06 -16.57
C SER A 117 4.00 -6.79 -17.15
N LEU A 118 3.40 -6.25 -18.20
CA LEU A 118 3.79 -5.01 -18.86
C LEU A 118 3.94 -3.82 -17.90
N TYR A 119 3.14 -3.78 -16.83
CA TYR A 119 3.14 -2.68 -15.86
C TYR A 119 4.12 -2.84 -14.70
N LYS A 120 4.90 -3.96 -14.66
CA LYS A 120 5.78 -4.27 -13.53
C LYS A 120 6.78 -3.15 -13.22
N HIS A 121 7.45 -2.63 -14.25
CA HIS A 121 8.43 -1.57 -14.07
C HIS A 121 7.80 -0.24 -13.66
N ALA A 122 6.64 0.09 -14.21
CA ALA A 122 5.94 1.33 -13.89
C ALA A 122 5.43 1.35 -12.44
N ILE A 123 4.85 0.24 -11.96
CA ILE A 123 4.38 0.11 -10.57
C ILE A 123 5.54 0.20 -9.59
N LEU A 124 6.64 -0.55 -9.83
CA LEU A 124 7.81 -0.54 -8.95
C LEU A 124 8.52 0.81 -8.95
N SER A 125 8.68 1.45 -10.12
CA SER A 125 9.23 2.81 -10.21
C SER A 125 8.39 3.80 -9.43
N ARG A 126 7.06 3.71 -9.53
CA ARG A 126 6.16 4.58 -8.76
C ARG A 126 6.32 4.37 -7.25
N LEU A 127 6.42 3.14 -6.78
CA LEU A 127 6.68 2.83 -5.38
C LEU A 127 8.03 3.37 -4.91
N LYS A 128 9.09 3.24 -5.72
CA LYS A 128 10.41 3.80 -5.42
C LYS A 128 10.37 5.33 -5.32
N ILE A 129 9.70 6.00 -6.25
CA ILE A 129 9.50 7.47 -6.20
C ILE A 129 8.79 7.88 -4.91
N MET A 130 7.66 7.23 -4.59
CA MET A 130 6.88 7.53 -3.38
C MET A 130 7.67 7.29 -2.09
N SER A 131 8.57 6.30 -2.10
CA SER A 131 9.41 5.92 -0.96
C SER A 131 10.75 6.65 -0.93
N LYS A 132 11.05 7.50 -1.92
CA LYS A 132 12.33 8.22 -2.12
C LYS A 132 13.52 7.25 -2.28
N LEU A 133 13.31 6.13 -2.97
CA LEU A 133 14.33 5.13 -3.28
C LEU A 133 14.96 5.39 -4.65
N ASN A 134 16.11 4.76 -4.90
CA ASN A 134 16.82 4.87 -6.18
C ASN A 134 16.12 4.02 -7.24
N ILE A 135 15.57 4.67 -8.27
CA ILE A 135 14.84 4.02 -9.37
C ILE A 135 15.77 3.18 -10.25
N ALA A 136 17.00 3.66 -10.46
CA ALA A 136 17.97 3.02 -11.33
C ALA A 136 18.61 1.75 -10.72
N GLU A 137 18.70 1.67 -9.39
CA GLU A 137 19.26 0.50 -8.73
C GLU A 137 18.20 -0.61 -8.63
N LYS A 138 18.52 -1.79 -9.18
CA LYS A 138 17.65 -2.97 -9.21
C LYS A 138 18.30 -4.23 -8.64
N ARG A 139 19.59 -4.14 -8.26
CA ARG A 139 20.40 -5.28 -7.82
C ARG A 139 20.49 -5.42 -6.31
N LEU A 140 20.25 -4.33 -5.60
CA LEU A 140 20.37 -4.27 -4.14
C LEU A 140 19.01 -4.05 -3.49
N PRO A 141 18.74 -4.69 -2.36
CA PRO A 141 17.54 -4.41 -1.57
C PRO A 141 17.50 -2.95 -1.13
N GLN A 142 16.31 -2.36 -1.12
CA GLN A 142 16.09 -0.98 -0.71
C GLN A 142 14.91 -0.90 0.28
N ASP A 143 15.07 -0.12 1.33
CA ASP A 143 14.04 0.17 2.34
C ASP A 143 13.66 1.65 2.29
N GLY A 144 12.36 1.93 2.39
CA GLY A 144 11.86 3.30 2.39
C GLY A 144 10.55 3.45 3.15
N LYS A 145 10.01 4.66 3.13
CA LYS A 145 8.76 4.99 3.80
C LYS A 145 7.88 5.87 2.92
N ILE A 146 6.62 5.50 2.80
CA ILE A 146 5.58 6.33 2.18
C ILE A 146 4.70 6.91 3.29
N ILE A 147 4.33 8.17 3.16
CA ILE A 147 3.32 8.81 4.02
C ILE A 147 2.23 9.33 3.10
N MET A 148 1.02 8.84 3.30
CA MET A 148 -0.18 9.31 2.59
C MET A 148 -1.14 9.96 3.58
N GLU A 149 -1.84 10.99 3.14
CA GLU A 149 -2.89 11.64 3.94
C GLU A 149 -4.26 11.19 3.42
N PHE A 150 -5.07 10.65 4.31
CA PHE A 150 -6.44 10.23 4.00
C PHE A 150 -7.41 10.79 5.05
N ARG A 151 -8.41 11.57 4.61
CA ARG A 151 -9.38 12.23 5.49
C ARG A 151 -8.72 12.90 6.71
N LYS A 152 -7.68 13.70 6.47
CA LYS A 152 -6.87 14.38 7.50
C LYS A 152 -6.09 13.45 8.43
N LYS A 153 -6.06 12.14 8.15
CA LYS A 153 -5.29 11.16 8.91
C LYS A 153 -4.06 10.75 8.09
N LYS A 154 -2.88 10.85 8.68
CA LYS A 154 -1.64 10.40 8.06
C LYS A 154 -1.51 8.89 8.24
N ILE A 155 -1.24 8.18 7.15
CA ILE A 155 -1.00 6.74 7.12
C ILE A 155 0.44 6.55 6.66
N GLY A 156 1.22 5.84 7.46
CA GLY A 156 2.59 5.45 7.11
C GLY A 156 2.63 4.06 6.50
N PHE A 157 3.52 3.86 5.54
CA PHE A 157 3.83 2.57 4.95
C PHE A 157 5.34 2.39 4.94
N ARG A 158 5.85 1.28 5.47
CA ARG A 158 7.24 0.87 5.28
C ARG A 158 7.32 0.02 4.03
N VAL A 159 8.19 0.39 3.11
CA VAL A 159 8.38 -0.29 1.82
C VAL A 159 9.74 -0.95 1.82
N ALA A 160 9.78 -2.24 1.52
CA ALA A 160 11.00 -2.98 1.23
C ALA A 160 10.90 -3.49 -0.21
N ILE A 161 11.91 -3.18 -1.02
CA ILE A 161 12.03 -3.65 -2.40
C ILE A 161 13.22 -4.60 -2.44
N CYS A 162 13.00 -5.82 -2.90
CA CYS A 162 14.00 -6.87 -2.93
C CYS A 162 14.17 -7.39 -4.37
N PRO A 163 15.41 -7.44 -4.89
CA PRO A 163 15.68 -8.10 -6.15
C PRO A 163 15.27 -9.58 -6.12
N THR A 164 14.74 -10.06 -7.23
CA THR A 164 14.37 -11.46 -7.42
C THR A 164 14.95 -12.02 -8.71
N VAL A 165 14.73 -13.31 -8.96
CA VAL A 165 15.24 -14.00 -10.13
C VAL A 165 14.73 -13.35 -11.43
N GLY A 166 15.58 -13.33 -12.47
CA GLY A 166 15.23 -12.77 -13.78
C GLY A 166 15.30 -11.24 -13.86
N GLY A 167 15.95 -10.57 -12.88
CA GLY A 167 16.08 -9.10 -12.87
C GLY A 167 14.80 -8.37 -12.48
N ASN A 168 13.85 -9.08 -11.91
CA ASN A 168 12.64 -8.53 -11.31
C ASN A 168 12.92 -8.03 -9.88
N GLU A 169 11.97 -7.33 -9.31
CA GLU A 169 12.00 -6.86 -7.93
C GLU A 169 10.62 -7.09 -7.29
N ASP A 170 10.60 -7.59 -6.09
CA ASP A 170 9.39 -7.70 -5.28
C ASP A 170 9.28 -6.49 -4.35
N ALA A 171 8.06 -6.02 -4.11
CA ALA A 171 7.80 -5.01 -3.11
C ALA A 171 6.93 -5.58 -1.97
N VAL A 172 7.43 -5.44 -0.75
CA VAL A 172 6.68 -5.75 0.48
C VAL A 172 6.42 -4.45 1.22
N ILE A 173 5.15 -4.15 1.44
CA ILE A 173 4.72 -2.88 2.03
C ILE A 173 3.96 -3.17 3.30
N ARG A 174 4.51 -2.76 4.45
CA ARG A 174 3.86 -2.85 5.75
C ARG A 174 3.09 -1.59 6.07
N ILE A 175 1.84 -1.74 6.45
CA ILE A 175 0.99 -0.63 6.86
C ILE A 175 1.31 -0.28 8.31
N LEU A 176 1.73 0.97 8.54
CA LEU A 176 2.02 1.48 9.88
C LEU A 176 0.76 2.17 10.40
N THR A 177 0.04 1.50 11.27
CA THR A 177 -1.11 2.09 11.93
C THR A 177 -0.62 2.94 13.10
N ASP A 178 -0.83 4.26 13.04
CA ASP A 178 -0.68 5.14 14.21
C ASP A 178 -1.83 4.86 15.18
N GLY A 179 -1.87 3.66 15.71
CA GLY A 179 -2.83 3.28 16.73
C GLY A 179 -2.49 3.98 18.03
N LYS A 180 -3.41 4.82 18.55
CA LYS A 180 -3.32 5.20 19.96
C LYS A 180 -3.27 3.92 20.79
N PRO A 181 -2.42 3.88 21.85
CA PRO A 181 -2.36 2.72 22.72
C PRO A 181 -3.79 2.31 23.15
N LEU A 182 -4.08 1.03 23.11
CA LEU A 182 -5.36 0.53 23.58
C LEU A 182 -5.45 0.80 25.08
N PRO A 183 -6.48 1.49 25.58
CA PRO A 183 -6.62 1.70 27.02
C PRO A 183 -6.64 0.36 27.77
N LEU A 184 -5.96 0.27 28.92
CA LEU A 184 -5.89 -0.96 29.73
C LEU A 184 -7.26 -1.58 30.01
N THR A 185 -8.28 -0.73 30.19
CA THR A 185 -9.67 -1.15 30.43
C THR A 185 -10.31 -1.90 29.26
N LYS A 186 -9.79 -1.71 28.04
CA LYS A 186 -10.27 -2.37 26.82
C LYS A 186 -9.48 -3.64 26.46
N MET A 187 -8.43 -3.98 27.22
CA MET A 187 -7.59 -5.16 26.96
C MET A 187 -8.22 -6.48 27.39
N ARG A 188 -9.46 -6.48 27.85
CA ARG A 188 -10.18 -7.68 28.34
C ARG A 188 -9.45 -8.43 29.47
N LEU A 189 -8.66 -7.73 30.28
CA LEU A 189 -8.05 -8.28 31.47
C LEU A 189 -9.14 -8.55 32.54
N SER A 190 -8.90 -9.56 33.39
CA SER A 190 -9.75 -9.75 34.56
C SER A 190 -9.67 -8.52 35.49
N LYS A 191 -10.66 -8.29 36.32
CA LYS A 191 -10.65 -7.17 37.29
C LYS A 191 -9.42 -7.24 38.20
N ARG A 192 -9.03 -8.46 38.61
CA ARG A 192 -7.84 -8.72 39.42
C ARG A 192 -6.57 -8.33 38.68
N ASP A 193 -6.41 -8.82 37.44
CA ASP A 193 -5.20 -8.60 36.66
C ASP A 193 -5.06 -7.14 36.24
N LEU A 194 -6.18 -6.48 35.93
CA LEU A 194 -6.19 -5.05 35.64
C LEU A 194 -5.69 -4.22 36.84
N LYS A 195 -6.11 -4.58 38.05
CA LYS A 195 -5.62 -3.93 39.27
C LYS A 195 -4.12 -4.16 39.48
N LEU A 196 -3.66 -5.40 39.37
CA LEU A 196 -2.25 -5.74 39.53
C LEU A 196 -1.36 -5.04 38.49
N VAL A 197 -1.81 -4.97 37.23
CA VAL A 197 -1.06 -4.26 36.17
C VAL A 197 -0.97 -2.78 36.49
N LYS A 198 -2.06 -2.13 36.88
CA LYS A 198 -2.06 -0.72 37.29
C LYS A 198 -1.10 -0.44 38.43
N GLU A 199 -1.15 -1.26 39.48
CA GLU A 199 -0.26 -1.13 40.63
C GLU A 199 1.22 -1.36 40.24
N SER A 200 1.47 -2.28 39.31
CA SER A 200 2.84 -2.59 38.86
C SER A 200 3.41 -1.48 37.96
N THR A 201 2.60 -0.89 37.08
CA THR A 201 3.03 0.20 36.19
C THR A 201 3.27 1.52 36.89
N GLN A 202 2.70 1.71 38.10
CA GLN A 202 2.93 2.90 38.92
C GLN A 202 4.20 2.84 39.78
N LYS A 203 4.86 1.69 39.86
CA LYS A 203 6.09 1.57 40.64
C LYS A 203 7.25 2.30 39.96
N PRO A 204 8.11 3.02 40.71
CA PRO A 204 9.21 3.80 40.13
C PRO A 204 10.34 2.93 39.57
N TYR A 205 10.39 1.63 39.91
CA TYR A 205 11.40 0.68 39.45
C TYR A 205 10.81 -0.73 39.39
N GLY A 206 11.41 -1.57 38.56
CA GLY A 206 11.00 -2.96 38.38
C GLY A 206 11.15 -3.41 36.93
N LEU A 207 10.76 -4.65 36.67
CA LEU A 207 10.78 -5.25 35.35
C LEU A 207 9.42 -5.90 35.06
N ILE A 208 8.83 -5.54 33.92
CA ILE A 208 7.61 -6.16 33.40
C ILE A 208 7.96 -6.84 32.08
N LEU A 209 7.75 -8.16 32.00
CA LEU A 209 8.03 -8.94 30.80
C LEU A 209 6.73 -9.34 30.10
N ALA A 210 6.61 -9.00 28.81
CA ALA A 210 5.58 -9.50 27.93
C ALA A 210 6.15 -10.60 27.03
N VAL A 211 5.77 -11.85 27.25
CA VAL A 211 6.32 -13.02 26.55
C VAL A 211 5.23 -13.71 25.73
N GLY A 212 5.59 -14.26 24.57
CA GLY A 212 4.69 -15.00 23.70
C GLY A 212 5.16 -15.05 22.25
N PRO A 213 4.50 -15.82 21.36
CA PRO A 213 4.86 -15.93 19.96
C PRO A 213 4.59 -14.63 19.18
N THR A 214 5.04 -14.56 17.92
CA THR A 214 4.74 -13.43 17.03
C THR A 214 3.24 -13.31 16.84
N GLY A 215 2.71 -12.07 16.89
CA GLY A 215 1.26 -11.82 16.73
C GLY A 215 0.42 -12.00 18.02
N SER A 216 1.02 -12.42 19.15
CA SER A 216 0.29 -12.60 20.42
C SER A 216 -0.12 -11.31 21.15
N GLY A 217 0.17 -10.14 20.58
CA GLY A 217 -0.20 -8.85 21.17
C GLY A 217 0.83 -8.26 22.15
N LYS A 218 2.06 -8.78 22.23
CA LYS A 218 3.12 -8.27 23.15
C LYS A 218 3.31 -6.76 23.04
N SER A 219 3.57 -6.26 21.83
CA SER A 219 3.78 -4.83 21.60
C SER A 219 2.55 -4.01 21.95
N THR A 220 1.35 -4.49 21.59
CA THR A 220 0.09 -3.83 21.94
C THR A 220 -0.05 -3.71 23.45
N THR A 221 0.26 -4.77 24.19
CA THR A 221 0.22 -4.81 25.65
C THR A 221 1.21 -3.82 26.26
N LEU A 222 2.47 -3.82 25.79
CA LEU A 222 3.48 -2.87 26.29
C LEU A 222 3.12 -1.42 25.99
N HIS A 223 2.62 -1.12 24.78
CA HIS A 223 2.13 0.22 24.44
C HIS A 223 0.96 0.65 25.32
N SER A 224 0.06 -0.28 25.67
CA SER A 224 -1.06 0.01 26.58
C SER A 224 -0.58 0.28 28.01
N PHE A 225 0.47 -0.38 28.46
CA PHE A 225 1.10 -0.12 29.76
C PHE A 225 1.77 1.26 29.80
N LEU A 226 2.51 1.61 28.73
CA LEU A 226 3.17 2.91 28.61
C LEU A 226 2.20 4.08 28.44
N GLY A 227 1.00 3.84 27.93
CA GLY A 227 -0.04 4.85 27.73
C GLY A 227 -0.98 5.02 28.93
N HIS A 228 -0.73 4.35 30.06
CA HIS A 228 -1.48 4.43 31.29
C HIS A 228 -0.84 5.42 32.26
#